data_9723378369dd377a8f7f3a898614aa65
#
_entry.id   9723378369dd377a8f7f3a898614aa65
#
_cell.length_a   1.000
_cell.length_b   1.000
_cell.length_c   1.000
_cell.angle_alpha   90.00
_cell.angle_beta   90.00
_cell.angle_gamma   90.00
#
_symmetry.space_group_name_H-M   'P 1'
#
loop_
_entity.id
_entity.type
_entity.pdbx_description
1 polymer ?
#
loop_
_entity_poly.entity_id
_entity_poly.type
_entity_poly.pdbx_seq_one_letter_code
_entity_poly.pdbx_strand_id
1 'polypeptide(L)'
;MIDGAGDNGADLLAVRDREQWVFQCKWKAGGRVDRAGVDDLERARVRYRADKSVLVTNTDLNQAASERRQALKGVGIDITVWHGATLAEIGRAMPDTVPSPYALRPYQTDAADALTRDLQCGGTALLVLATGLGKTVIGGEVIRRHLATEPNARVLVVAHIKELVAQLEKAIWRHIPKSVPTRLLTGDRKPGGLDGVLVGTVESVLGEVRLGYRPDLIMIDETHHVAETGRFAELLDICSDARQFGVTATPWRGDKFDITARFGEPSFKMGIAEGMAAGYLSAVDYRIYVDNIDWDIVRRASSHGYSIKDLNRSLFLPQRDEEIVEHLREAWRRTPDPRAIVFCQTKEHAEHIAKLLSTSDSAWANASYMHSGLPPQRRQILLNEFRLGRVPLITCVDVFNEGVDVPDVNLIAFLRVTHSRRIFVQQLGRGLRLSPGKDALRVLDFVTDIRRVAATLDLRRTLEAEETEHLKLRMPHASRIEFSDKTIGTLMDHWIRDAADLETAADEVHLQFPDTKGIQ
;
A
#
# COMPACT_ATOMS: atom_id res chain seq x y z
N MET A 1 13.57 8.81 4.37
CA MET A 1 14.31 9.91 5.01
C MET A 1 13.50 10.42 6.19
N ILE A 2 14.16 10.76 7.29
CA ILE A 2 13.55 11.39 8.46
C ILE A 2 14.24 12.74 8.53
N ASP A 3 13.56 13.80 8.09
CA ASP A 3 14.16 15.11 7.99
C ASP A 3 13.26 16.13 8.70
N GLY A 4 13.81 16.90 9.62
CA GLY A 4 13.10 17.96 10.32
C GLY A 4 13.40 18.07 11.82
N ALA A 5 12.89 19.14 12.43
CA ALA A 5 12.99 19.35 13.87
C ALA A 5 12.36 18.19 14.64
N GLY A 6 13.16 17.39 15.32
CA GLY A 6 12.75 16.21 16.09
C GLY A 6 13.21 14.87 15.52
N ASP A 7 14.09 14.83 14.51
CA ASP A 7 14.71 13.61 13.95
C ASP A 7 15.62 12.88 14.96
N ASN A 8 15.90 13.49 16.11
CA ASN A 8 16.76 12.98 17.16
C ASN A 8 18.13 12.52 16.65
N GLY A 9 18.64 13.15 15.61
CA GLY A 9 19.92 12.84 15.02
C GLY A 9 19.91 11.70 14.00
N ALA A 10 18.76 11.35 13.43
CA ALA A 10 18.66 10.40 12.33
C ALA A 10 18.19 11.09 11.05
N ASP A 11 19.04 11.11 10.03
CA ASP A 11 18.67 11.64 8.71
C ASP A 11 18.05 10.56 7.82
N LEU A 12 18.46 9.28 7.99
CA LEU A 12 17.94 8.17 7.23
C LEU A 12 17.81 6.92 8.10
N LEU A 13 16.72 6.19 7.93
CA LEU A 13 16.56 4.81 8.40
C LEU A 13 16.50 3.87 7.21
N ALA A 14 17.16 2.73 7.32
CA ALA A 14 17.08 1.65 6.34
C ALA A 14 16.91 0.31 7.03
N VAL A 15 16.29 -0.65 6.33
CA VAL A 15 16.21 -2.04 6.78
C VAL A 15 16.83 -2.91 5.71
N ARG A 16 17.73 -3.79 6.12
CA ARG A 16 18.37 -4.79 5.27
C ARG A 16 18.59 -6.07 6.08
N ASP A 17 18.21 -7.20 5.51
CA ASP A 17 18.43 -8.53 6.11
C ASP A 17 17.94 -8.67 7.56
N ARG A 18 16.76 -8.10 7.86
CA ARG A 18 16.16 -7.98 9.21
C ARG A 18 16.94 -7.11 10.20
N GLU A 19 17.95 -6.38 9.76
CA GLU A 19 18.67 -5.37 10.55
C GLU A 19 18.14 -3.97 10.25
N GLN A 20 17.99 -3.17 11.28
CA GLN A 20 17.68 -1.73 11.15
C GLN A 20 18.95 -0.91 11.23
N TRP A 21 19.13 -0.06 10.22
CA TRP A 21 20.27 0.83 10.08
C TRP A 21 19.83 2.27 10.30
N VAL A 22 20.60 3.04 11.08
CA VAL A 22 20.41 4.48 11.24
C VAL A 22 21.62 5.22 10.67
N PHE A 23 21.35 6.27 9.91
CA PHE A 23 22.35 7.12 9.31
C PHE A 23 22.19 8.55 9.81
N GLN A 24 23.32 9.17 10.13
CA GLN A 24 23.43 10.59 10.42
C GLN A 24 24.41 11.21 9.42
N CYS A 25 24.00 12.28 8.76
CA CYS A 25 24.81 13.01 7.81
C CYS A 25 25.33 14.31 8.44
N LYS A 26 26.64 14.48 8.50
CA LYS A 26 27.28 15.70 9.02
C LYS A 26 28.15 16.32 7.95
N TRP A 27 27.61 17.34 7.27
CA TRP A 27 28.37 18.16 6.35
C TRP A 27 29.06 19.31 7.10
N LYS A 28 30.37 19.52 6.89
CA LYS A 28 31.14 20.62 7.45
C LYS A 28 31.80 21.41 6.30
N ALA A 29 31.53 22.69 6.20
CA ALA A 29 32.20 23.58 5.26
C ALA A 29 33.70 23.79 5.62
N GLY A 30 34.06 23.57 6.89
CA GLY A 30 35.41 23.58 7.43
C GLY A 30 35.44 22.91 8.79
N GLY A 31 36.65 22.41 9.20
CA GLY A 31 36.82 21.69 10.44
C GLY A 31 36.47 20.20 10.37
N ARG A 32 36.31 19.58 11.52
CA ARG A 32 36.04 18.14 11.68
C ARG A 32 34.72 17.92 12.43
N VAL A 33 34.14 16.73 12.30
CA VAL A 33 32.99 16.33 13.08
C VAL A 33 33.38 16.24 14.56
N ASP A 34 32.61 16.87 15.39
CA ASP A 34 32.79 16.93 16.84
C ASP A 34 32.10 15.75 17.55
N ARG A 35 32.30 15.66 18.86
CA ARG A 35 31.70 14.64 19.72
C ARG A 35 30.18 14.65 19.65
N ALA A 36 29.55 15.81 19.51
CA ALA A 36 28.10 15.93 19.44
C ALA A 36 27.51 15.14 18.26
N GLY A 37 28.20 15.10 17.11
CA GLY A 37 27.77 14.29 15.97
C GLY A 37 27.75 12.77 16.26
N VAL A 38 28.66 12.28 17.10
CA VAL A 38 28.65 10.87 17.54
C VAL A 38 27.55 10.60 18.57
N ASP A 39 27.37 11.52 19.53
CA ASP A 39 26.33 11.39 20.56
C ASP A 39 24.91 11.54 19.95
N ASP A 40 24.73 12.36 18.90
CA ASP A 40 23.49 12.46 18.13
C ASP A 40 23.13 11.11 17.51
N LEU A 41 24.07 10.49 16.83
CA LEU A 41 23.88 9.19 16.19
C LEU A 41 23.59 8.08 17.20
N GLU A 42 24.24 8.12 18.38
CA GLU A 42 23.95 7.16 19.46
C GLU A 42 22.53 7.34 20.01
N ARG A 43 22.08 8.58 20.23
CA ARG A 43 20.69 8.87 20.61
C ARG A 43 19.71 8.35 19.55
N ALA A 44 20.01 8.56 18.28
CA ALA A 44 19.21 8.05 17.18
C ALA A 44 19.16 6.52 17.18
N ARG A 45 20.31 5.84 17.37
CA ARG A 45 20.38 4.39 17.47
C ARG A 45 19.44 3.84 18.55
N VAL A 46 19.50 4.40 19.75
CA VAL A 46 18.64 4.00 20.88
C VAL A 46 17.18 4.30 20.58
N ARG A 47 16.89 5.49 20.09
CA ARG A 47 15.53 5.96 19.77
C ARG A 47 14.82 5.07 18.76
N TYR A 48 15.53 4.70 17.71
CA TYR A 48 14.99 3.91 16.61
C TYR A 48 15.29 2.41 16.75
N ARG A 49 15.90 1.97 17.87
CA ARG A 49 16.31 0.57 18.11
C ARG A 49 17.12 0.01 16.95
N ALA A 50 18.03 0.83 16.41
CA ALA A 50 18.83 0.42 15.26
C ALA A 50 19.94 -0.56 15.65
N ASP A 51 20.13 -1.56 14.82
CA ASP A 51 21.17 -2.58 14.98
C ASP A 51 22.51 -2.07 14.48
N LYS A 52 22.52 -1.21 13.47
CA LYS A 52 23.71 -0.61 12.85
C LYS A 52 23.62 0.91 12.82
N SER A 53 24.77 1.56 13.01
CA SER A 53 24.89 3.02 13.03
C SER A 53 25.95 3.49 12.07
N VAL A 54 25.62 4.42 11.19
CA VAL A 54 26.52 4.97 10.18
C VAL A 54 26.54 6.49 10.25
N LEU A 55 27.73 7.03 10.48
CA LEU A 55 28.00 8.46 10.37
C LEU A 55 28.54 8.76 8.97
N VAL A 56 27.80 9.52 8.20
CA VAL A 56 28.19 9.96 6.85
C VAL A 56 28.74 11.38 6.93
N THR A 57 29.93 11.59 6.42
CA THR A 57 30.59 12.91 6.51
C THR A 57 31.56 13.18 5.36
N ASN A 58 31.76 14.46 5.05
CA ASN A 58 32.77 14.91 4.09
C ASN A 58 34.15 15.18 4.72
N THR A 59 34.29 15.00 6.03
CA THR A 59 35.52 15.31 6.77
C THR A 59 35.81 14.24 7.84
N ASP A 60 36.99 14.32 8.49
CA ASP A 60 37.35 13.42 9.59
C ASP A 60 36.65 13.77 10.90
N LEU A 61 36.74 12.84 11.85
CA LEU A 61 36.37 13.08 13.25
C LEU A 61 37.47 13.89 13.94
N ASN A 62 37.12 14.79 14.85
CA ASN A 62 38.07 15.37 15.76
C ASN A 62 38.48 14.36 16.86
N GLN A 63 39.45 14.70 17.69
CA GLN A 63 39.95 13.80 18.73
C GLN A 63 38.84 13.36 19.69
N ALA A 64 38.01 14.30 20.21
CA ALA A 64 36.95 14.00 21.14
C ALA A 64 35.84 13.09 20.54
N ALA A 65 35.53 13.24 19.24
CA ALA A 65 34.62 12.36 18.51
C ALA A 65 35.23 10.96 18.33
N SER A 66 36.53 10.87 18.03
CA SER A 66 37.24 9.60 17.87
C SER A 66 37.31 8.82 19.17
N GLU A 67 37.65 9.50 20.28
CA GLU A 67 37.67 8.91 21.63
C GLU A 67 36.26 8.42 22.04
N ARG A 68 35.23 9.21 21.76
CA ARG A 68 33.84 8.82 22.06
C ARG A 68 33.40 7.59 21.26
N ARG A 69 33.71 7.55 19.96
CA ARG A 69 33.47 6.37 19.10
C ARG A 69 34.17 5.13 19.63
N GLN A 70 35.43 5.27 20.07
CA GLN A 70 36.20 4.15 20.61
C GLN A 70 35.62 3.66 21.94
N ALA A 71 35.18 4.57 22.80
CA ALA A 71 34.50 4.23 24.05
C ALA A 71 33.21 3.46 23.80
N LEU A 72 32.41 3.85 22.83
CA LEU A 72 31.19 3.14 22.42
C LEU A 72 31.51 1.74 21.89
N LYS A 73 32.56 1.61 21.07
CA LYS A 73 33.01 0.31 20.57
C LYS A 73 33.44 -0.62 21.71
N GLY A 74 34.05 -0.08 22.76
CA GLY A 74 34.42 -0.83 23.97
C GLY A 74 33.26 -1.43 24.73
N VAL A 75 32.05 -0.88 24.57
CA VAL A 75 30.77 -1.41 25.15
C VAL A 75 29.91 -2.11 24.10
N GLY A 76 30.49 -2.52 22.97
CA GLY A 76 29.80 -3.29 21.94
C GLY A 76 28.97 -2.47 20.94
N ILE A 77 29.08 -1.13 20.94
CA ILE A 77 28.37 -0.25 20.03
C ILE A 77 29.33 0.22 18.93
N ASP A 78 29.23 -0.37 17.75
CA ASP A 78 30.09 0.02 16.63
C ASP A 78 29.39 1.09 15.77
N ILE A 79 30.09 2.21 15.56
CA ILE A 79 29.70 3.29 14.66
C ILE A 79 30.60 3.25 13.43
N THR A 80 30.03 2.92 12.29
CA THR A 80 30.74 2.97 11.00
C THR A 80 30.78 4.40 10.49
N VAL A 81 31.94 4.83 9.96
CA VAL A 81 32.07 6.18 9.36
C VAL A 81 32.26 6.02 7.86
N TRP A 82 31.38 6.68 7.10
CA TRP A 82 31.49 6.77 5.64
C TRP A 82 31.93 8.17 5.23
N HIS A 83 33.12 8.25 4.69
CA HIS A 83 33.68 9.48 4.14
C HIS A 83 33.30 9.65 2.67
N GLY A 84 33.51 10.85 2.13
CA GLY A 84 33.26 11.14 0.73
C GLY A 84 33.99 10.18 -0.24
N ALA A 85 35.18 9.74 0.09
CA ALA A 85 35.89 8.73 -0.67
C ALA A 85 35.18 7.37 -0.69
N THR A 86 34.68 6.91 0.46
CA THR A 86 33.91 5.67 0.58
C THR A 86 32.59 5.77 -0.22
N LEU A 87 31.90 6.92 -0.14
CA LEU A 87 30.67 7.14 -0.92
C LEU A 87 30.96 7.16 -2.43
N ALA A 88 32.07 7.77 -2.84
CA ALA A 88 32.48 7.78 -4.25
C ALA A 88 32.87 6.37 -4.74
N GLU A 89 33.47 5.55 -3.90
CA GLU A 89 33.80 4.15 -4.21
C GLU A 89 32.53 3.31 -4.33
N ILE A 90 31.60 3.42 -3.38
CA ILE A 90 30.28 2.79 -3.44
C ILE A 90 29.56 3.23 -4.71
N GLY A 91 29.53 4.53 -5.02
CA GLY A 91 28.88 5.07 -6.21
C GLY A 91 29.49 4.53 -7.52
N ARG A 92 30.82 4.35 -7.58
CA ARG A 92 31.48 3.75 -8.75
C ARG A 92 31.22 2.25 -8.88
N ALA A 93 31.06 1.56 -7.77
CA ALA A 93 30.74 0.13 -7.75
C ALA A 93 29.27 -0.16 -8.05
N MET A 94 28.39 0.83 -7.93
CA MET A 94 26.97 0.67 -8.30
C MET A 94 26.84 0.47 -9.81
N PRO A 95 26.02 -0.50 -10.27
CA PRO A 95 25.70 -0.63 -11.70
C PRO A 95 24.98 0.61 -12.20
N ASP A 96 25.02 0.85 -13.51
CA ASP A 96 24.38 2.00 -14.17
C ASP A 96 22.88 2.09 -13.87
N THR A 97 22.23 0.95 -13.93
CA THR A 97 20.89 0.76 -13.39
C THR A 97 21.00 -0.19 -12.21
N VAL A 98 20.29 0.10 -11.11
CA VAL A 98 20.15 -0.90 -10.05
C VAL A 98 19.35 -2.05 -10.66
N PRO A 99 19.92 -3.28 -10.75
CA PRO A 99 19.16 -4.40 -11.28
C PRO A 99 17.85 -4.51 -10.51
N SER A 100 16.72 -4.58 -11.20
CA SER A 100 15.49 -5.00 -10.53
C SER A 100 15.78 -6.35 -9.89
N PRO A 101 15.51 -6.57 -8.61
CA PRO A 101 15.69 -7.88 -7.97
C PRO A 101 14.86 -8.96 -8.66
N TYR A 102 13.95 -8.56 -9.52
CA TYR A 102 13.08 -9.44 -10.30
C TYR A 102 13.15 -9.05 -11.78
N ALA A 103 13.43 -10.02 -12.65
CA ALA A 103 13.14 -9.87 -14.08
C ALA A 103 11.64 -9.55 -14.26
N LEU A 104 11.31 -8.74 -15.25
CA LEU A 104 9.91 -8.50 -15.59
C LEU A 104 9.21 -9.83 -15.85
N ARG A 105 8.03 -9.99 -15.30
CA ARG A 105 7.18 -11.13 -15.61
C ARG A 105 6.62 -10.97 -17.03
N PRO A 106 6.24 -12.06 -17.74
CA PRO A 106 5.75 -11.96 -19.12
C PRO A 106 4.68 -10.89 -19.30
N TYR A 107 3.62 -10.89 -18.47
CA TYR A 107 2.55 -9.89 -18.58
C TYR A 107 3.02 -8.45 -18.32
N GLN A 108 4.08 -8.24 -17.52
CA GLN A 108 4.65 -6.91 -17.28
C GLN A 108 5.38 -6.40 -18.52
N THR A 109 6.02 -7.30 -19.24
CA THR A 109 6.63 -6.98 -20.54
C THR A 109 5.55 -6.62 -21.56
N ASP A 110 4.51 -7.46 -21.67
CA ASP A 110 3.38 -7.24 -22.59
C ASP A 110 2.66 -5.91 -22.27
N ALA A 111 2.45 -5.61 -20.99
CA ALA A 111 1.86 -4.34 -20.55
C ALA A 111 2.74 -3.14 -20.90
N ALA A 112 4.06 -3.24 -20.68
CA ALA A 112 5.00 -2.16 -21.03
C ALA A 112 5.07 -1.96 -22.56
N ASP A 113 5.00 -3.04 -23.34
CA ASP A 113 4.96 -2.99 -24.81
C ASP A 113 3.68 -2.29 -25.31
N ALA A 114 2.53 -2.65 -24.75
CA ALA A 114 1.24 -2.04 -25.10
C ALA A 114 1.22 -0.55 -24.79
N LEU A 115 1.60 -0.16 -23.55
CA LEU A 115 1.67 1.25 -23.14
C LEU A 115 2.64 2.04 -24.04
N THR A 116 3.83 1.50 -24.31
CA THR A 116 4.83 2.19 -25.14
C THR A 116 4.30 2.43 -26.55
N ARG A 117 3.60 1.45 -27.14
CA ARG A 117 2.97 1.55 -28.47
C ARG A 117 1.91 2.64 -28.49
N ASP A 118 0.98 2.63 -27.51
CA ASP A 118 -0.12 3.60 -27.47
C ASP A 118 0.39 5.02 -27.26
N LEU A 119 1.40 5.21 -26.43
CA LEU A 119 2.07 6.50 -26.23
C LEU A 119 2.75 7.01 -27.51
N GLN A 120 3.28 6.12 -28.35
CA GLN A 120 3.89 6.50 -29.63
C GLN A 120 2.85 6.86 -30.69
N CYS A 121 1.71 6.17 -30.69
CA CYS A 121 0.67 6.33 -31.70
C CYS A 121 -0.34 7.44 -31.35
N GLY A 122 -0.78 7.50 -30.09
CA GLY A 122 -1.89 8.36 -29.66
C GLY A 122 -1.51 9.39 -28.58
N GLY A 123 -0.30 9.35 -28.05
CA GLY A 123 0.17 10.26 -27.01
C GLY A 123 -0.40 9.96 -25.60
N THR A 124 -1.42 9.11 -25.48
CA THR A 124 -2.04 8.73 -24.21
C THR A 124 -2.10 7.21 -24.04
N ALA A 125 -2.07 6.72 -22.78
CA ALA A 125 -2.18 5.30 -22.47
C ALA A 125 -2.75 5.09 -21.06
N LEU A 126 -3.40 3.95 -20.80
CA LEU A 126 -3.96 3.59 -19.51
C LEU A 126 -3.59 2.17 -19.11
N LEU A 127 -3.04 2.02 -17.90
CA LEU A 127 -2.79 0.71 -17.27
C LEU A 127 -3.80 0.46 -16.17
N VAL A 128 -4.62 -0.58 -16.32
CA VAL A 128 -5.53 -1.05 -15.28
C VAL A 128 -5.02 -2.38 -14.74
N LEU A 129 -4.43 -2.35 -13.55
CA LEU A 129 -3.73 -3.51 -13.01
C LEU A 129 -4.01 -3.67 -11.51
N ALA A 130 -4.49 -4.85 -11.10
CA ALA A 130 -4.78 -5.13 -9.69
C ALA A 130 -3.59 -4.81 -8.78
N THR A 131 -3.88 -4.43 -7.55
CA THR A 131 -2.85 -4.16 -6.52
C THR A 131 -2.01 -5.43 -6.30
N GLY A 132 -0.69 -5.26 -6.20
CA GLY A 132 0.24 -6.39 -6.05
C GLY A 132 0.86 -6.88 -7.36
N LEU A 133 0.32 -6.53 -8.52
CA LEU A 133 0.84 -6.95 -9.84
C LEU A 133 1.95 -6.04 -10.39
N GLY A 134 2.36 -4.99 -9.67
CA GLY A 134 3.55 -4.21 -10.02
C GLY A 134 3.31 -3.05 -10.98
N LYS A 135 2.21 -2.29 -10.83
CA LYS A 135 1.93 -1.05 -11.58
C LYS A 135 3.16 -0.14 -11.71
N THR A 136 3.81 0.15 -10.59
CA THR A 136 4.97 1.04 -10.54
C THR A 136 6.20 0.45 -11.25
N VAL A 137 6.34 -0.89 -11.27
CA VAL A 137 7.41 -1.58 -12.02
C VAL A 137 7.21 -1.38 -13.52
N ILE A 138 5.98 -1.56 -14.00
CA ILE A 138 5.65 -1.34 -15.42
C ILE A 138 5.82 0.13 -15.78
N GLY A 139 5.35 1.06 -14.93
CA GLY A 139 5.56 2.50 -15.14
C GLY A 139 7.03 2.88 -15.21
N GLY A 140 7.87 2.33 -14.33
CA GLY A 140 9.32 2.51 -14.36
C GLY A 140 9.97 1.98 -15.64
N GLU A 141 9.50 0.84 -16.13
CA GLU A 141 9.98 0.27 -17.40
C GLU A 141 9.60 1.13 -18.60
N VAL A 142 8.37 1.66 -18.65
CA VAL A 142 7.94 2.59 -19.71
C VAL A 142 8.80 3.85 -19.70
N ILE A 143 9.07 4.41 -18.50
CA ILE A 143 9.97 5.57 -18.35
C ILE A 143 11.38 5.24 -18.84
N ARG A 144 11.94 4.07 -18.46
CA ARG A 144 13.25 3.62 -18.91
C ARG A 144 13.34 3.53 -20.44
N ARG A 145 12.33 2.98 -21.08
CA ARG A 145 12.26 2.85 -22.55
C ARG A 145 12.19 4.23 -23.22
N HIS A 146 11.41 5.14 -22.65
CA HIS A 146 11.33 6.51 -23.15
C HIS A 146 12.69 7.22 -23.05
N LEU A 147 13.36 7.14 -21.90
CA LEU A 147 14.69 7.71 -21.69
C LEU A 147 15.78 7.05 -22.55
N ALA A 148 15.61 5.79 -22.96
CA ALA A 148 16.53 5.13 -23.88
C ALA A 148 16.46 5.70 -25.30
N THR A 149 15.30 6.19 -25.73
CA THR A 149 15.13 6.88 -27.03
C THR A 149 15.36 8.39 -26.95
N GLU A 150 15.03 8.99 -25.84
CA GLU A 150 15.12 10.43 -25.58
C GLU A 150 15.88 10.70 -24.25
N PRO A 151 17.22 10.60 -24.23
CA PRO A 151 18.01 10.63 -22.98
C PRO A 151 17.91 11.94 -22.18
N ASN A 152 17.56 13.04 -22.84
CA ASN A 152 17.39 14.37 -22.22
C ASN A 152 15.93 14.72 -21.93
N ALA A 153 15.01 13.77 -22.09
CA ALA A 153 13.59 14.00 -21.85
C ALA A 153 13.35 14.35 -20.37
N ARG A 154 12.43 15.28 -20.15
CA ARG A 154 11.91 15.65 -18.84
C ARG A 154 10.71 14.77 -18.54
N VAL A 155 10.86 13.88 -17.58
CA VAL A 155 9.80 12.96 -17.16
C VAL A 155 9.19 13.46 -15.86
N LEU A 156 7.87 13.49 -15.82
CA LEU A 156 7.10 13.88 -14.66
C LEU A 156 6.30 12.69 -14.12
N VAL A 157 6.47 12.37 -12.84
CA VAL A 157 5.68 11.37 -12.12
C VAL A 157 4.87 12.05 -11.04
N VAL A 158 3.54 11.88 -11.06
CA VAL A 158 2.64 12.62 -10.19
C VAL A 158 1.89 11.69 -9.25
N ALA A 159 1.92 12.02 -7.97
CA ALA A 159 1.13 11.39 -6.92
C ALA A 159 0.15 12.39 -6.30
N HIS A 160 -0.93 11.87 -5.70
CA HIS A 160 -1.94 12.71 -5.03
C HIS A 160 -1.54 13.08 -3.59
N ILE A 161 -0.63 12.31 -2.94
CA ILE A 161 -0.15 12.59 -1.59
C ILE A 161 1.39 12.50 -1.49
N LYS A 162 1.93 13.21 -0.51
CA LYS A 162 3.37 13.35 -0.27
C LYS A 162 4.04 12.00 0.08
N GLU A 163 3.39 11.16 0.85
CA GLU A 163 3.90 9.85 1.28
C GLU A 163 4.19 8.92 0.10
N LEU A 164 3.42 9.04 -0.99
CA LEU A 164 3.64 8.27 -2.22
C LEU A 164 4.84 8.76 -3.03
N VAL A 165 5.17 10.03 -2.99
CA VAL A 165 6.25 10.63 -3.80
C VAL A 165 7.58 9.91 -3.55
N ALA A 166 7.97 9.73 -2.29
CA ALA A 166 9.22 9.04 -1.95
C ALA A 166 9.21 7.54 -2.29
N GLN A 167 8.03 6.90 -2.28
CA GLN A 167 7.90 5.48 -2.65
C GLN A 167 7.99 5.29 -4.16
N LEU A 168 7.32 6.16 -4.92
CA LEU A 168 7.39 6.17 -6.38
C LEU A 168 8.81 6.44 -6.85
N GLU A 169 9.48 7.45 -6.29
CA GLU A 169 10.87 7.74 -6.59
C GLU A 169 11.75 6.51 -6.37
N LYS A 170 11.69 5.90 -5.19
CA LYS A 170 12.47 4.71 -4.86
C LYS A 170 12.18 3.53 -5.81
N ALA A 171 10.92 3.33 -6.20
CA ALA A 171 10.52 2.25 -7.09
C ALA A 171 10.99 2.49 -8.53
N ILE A 172 10.81 3.71 -9.03
CA ILE A 172 11.17 4.12 -10.39
C ILE A 172 12.69 4.23 -10.54
N TRP A 173 13.40 4.74 -9.54
CA TRP A 173 14.86 4.92 -9.56
C TRP A 173 15.63 3.66 -9.97
N ARG A 174 15.10 2.48 -9.66
CA ARG A 174 15.71 1.18 -10.04
C ARG A 174 15.74 0.94 -11.54
N HIS A 175 14.84 1.58 -12.28
CA HIS A 175 14.73 1.45 -13.72
C HIS A 175 15.52 2.54 -14.47
N ILE A 176 15.94 3.58 -13.80
CA ILE A 176 16.54 4.77 -14.40
C ILE A 176 18.07 4.67 -14.38
N PRO A 177 18.75 5.00 -15.50
CA PRO A 177 20.22 5.11 -15.52
C PRO A 177 20.72 6.13 -14.47
N LYS A 178 21.83 5.85 -13.82
CA LYS A 178 22.46 6.77 -12.82
C LYS A 178 22.79 8.15 -13.37
N SER A 179 23.03 8.24 -14.66
CA SER A 179 23.28 9.50 -15.37
C SER A 179 22.08 10.43 -15.41
N VAL A 180 20.85 9.91 -15.23
CA VAL A 180 19.62 10.68 -15.26
C VAL A 180 19.29 11.17 -13.84
N PRO A 181 19.22 12.49 -13.59
CA PRO A 181 18.84 13.02 -12.29
C PRO A 181 17.42 12.61 -11.91
N THR A 182 17.22 12.20 -10.65
CA THR A 182 15.91 11.98 -10.05
C THR A 182 15.68 12.99 -8.96
N ARG A 183 14.55 13.71 -9.01
CA ARG A 183 14.27 14.85 -8.17
C ARG A 183 12.91 14.74 -7.51
N LEU A 184 12.80 15.22 -6.27
CA LEU A 184 11.56 15.23 -5.50
C LEU A 184 11.02 16.65 -5.36
N LEU A 185 9.73 16.83 -5.65
CA LEU A 185 9.03 18.10 -5.51
C LEU A 185 7.77 17.94 -4.66
N THR A 186 7.82 18.46 -3.45
CA THR A 186 6.70 18.51 -2.50
C THR A 186 6.65 19.86 -1.82
N GLY A 187 5.60 20.13 -1.04
CA GLY A 187 5.51 21.38 -0.28
C GLY A 187 6.75 21.71 0.57
N ASP A 188 7.46 20.68 1.05
CA ASP A 188 8.64 20.83 1.92
C ASP A 188 9.97 20.64 1.17
N ARG A 189 9.95 20.17 -0.08
CA ARG A 189 11.15 19.87 -0.87
C ARG A 189 11.07 20.53 -2.23
N LYS A 190 12.00 21.47 -2.47
CA LYS A 190 12.21 22.09 -3.76
C LYS A 190 13.58 21.69 -4.29
N PRO A 191 13.64 20.99 -5.43
CA PRO A 191 14.91 20.61 -6.03
C PRO A 191 15.62 21.84 -6.64
N GLY A 192 16.95 21.77 -6.74
CA GLY A 192 17.75 22.83 -7.38
C GLY A 192 17.64 22.89 -8.91
N GLY A 193 16.87 22.00 -9.54
CA GLY A 193 16.61 21.92 -10.98
C GLY A 193 15.42 21.01 -11.24
N LEU A 194 14.87 21.05 -12.46
CA LEU A 194 13.69 20.28 -12.89
C LEU A 194 14.00 19.35 -14.08
N ASP A 195 15.27 19.07 -14.30
CA ASP A 195 15.78 18.16 -15.33
C ASP A 195 15.68 16.68 -14.90
N GLY A 196 15.65 15.78 -15.87
CA GLY A 196 15.57 14.35 -15.65
C GLY A 196 14.17 13.88 -15.21
N VAL A 197 14.09 13.05 -14.18
CA VAL A 197 12.83 12.51 -13.65
C VAL A 197 12.40 13.30 -12.41
N LEU A 198 11.32 14.03 -12.51
CA LEU A 198 10.71 14.78 -11.41
C LEU A 198 9.54 13.97 -10.84
N VAL A 199 9.58 13.66 -9.55
CA VAL A 199 8.48 13.00 -8.83
C VAL A 199 7.89 13.97 -7.83
N GLY A 200 6.59 14.25 -7.92
CA GLY A 200 5.99 15.25 -7.05
C GLY A 200 4.50 15.08 -6.77
N THR A 201 4.00 15.88 -5.83
CA THR A 201 2.54 16.00 -5.62
C THR A 201 1.93 16.89 -6.67
N VAL A 202 0.67 16.62 -7.04
CA VAL A 202 -0.03 17.40 -8.07
C VAL A 202 -0.02 18.91 -7.76
N GLU A 203 -0.19 19.29 -6.49
CA GLU A 203 -0.17 20.70 -6.08
C GLU A 203 1.18 21.38 -6.35
N SER A 204 2.26 20.70 -5.96
CA SER A 204 3.62 21.27 -6.11
C SER A 204 4.04 21.34 -7.57
N VAL A 205 3.74 20.29 -8.33
CA VAL A 205 4.07 20.20 -9.76
C VAL A 205 3.28 21.22 -10.59
N LEU A 206 1.98 21.37 -10.31
CA LEU A 206 1.14 22.35 -11.01
C LEU A 206 1.68 23.77 -10.87
N GLY A 207 2.26 24.12 -9.70
CA GLY A 207 2.95 25.39 -9.49
C GLY A 207 4.08 25.61 -10.50
N GLU A 208 4.97 24.63 -10.69
CA GLU A 208 6.10 24.72 -11.63
C GLU A 208 5.63 24.71 -13.10
N VAL A 209 4.59 23.95 -13.42
CA VAL A 209 3.99 23.92 -14.76
C VAL A 209 3.39 25.27 -15.14
N ARG A 210 2.72 25.95 -14.20
CA ARG A 210 2.22 27.33 -14.39
C ARG A 210 3.35 28.33 -14.60
N LEU A 211 4.54 28.06 -14.04
CA LEU A 211 5.76 28.87 -14.24
C LEU A 211 6.54 28.51 -15.52
N GLY A 212 6.02 27.59 -16.33
CA GLY A 212 6.60 27.26 -17.64
C GLY A 212 7.36 25.93 -17.71
N TYR A 213 7.37 25.11 -16.65
CA TYR A 213 7.89 23.75 -16.76
C TYR A 213 7.04 22.93 -17.74
N ARG A 214 7.69 22.25 -18.68
CA ARG A 214 7.02 21.39 -19.68
C ARG A 214 7.73 20.05 -19.72
N PRO A 215 7.09 18.97 -19.22
CA PRO A 215 7.57 17.61 -19.34
C PRO A 215 7.32 17.04 -20.76
N ASP A 216 8.09 16.05 -21.15
CA ASP A 216 7.92 15.31 -22.40
C ASP A 216 7.08 14.04 -22.20
N LEU A 217 7.14 13.47 -20.97
CA LEU A 217 6.35 12.32 -20.56
C LEU A 217 5.78 12.54 -19.15
N ILE A 218 4.50 12.22 -18.96
CA ILE A 218 3.81 12.29 -17.65
C ILE A 218 3.28 10.90 -17.28
N MET A 219 3.58 10.46 -16.07
CA MET A 219 2.95 9.32 -15.41
C MET A 219 2.08 9.80 -14.26
N ILE A 220 0.81 9.43 -14.25
CA ILE A 220 -0.10 9.64 -13.10
C ILE A 220 -0.29 8.33 -12.35
N ASP A 221 0.14 8.30 -11.09
CA ASP A 221 -0.16 7.16 -10.21
C ASP A 221 -1.54 7.33 -9.57
N GLU A 222 -2.23 6.20 -9.39
CA GLU A 222 -3.62 6.13 -8.91
C GLU A 222 -4.54 7.09 -9.70
N THR A 223 -4.59 6.88 -11.01
CA THR A 223 -5.28 7.75 -11.99
C THR A 223 -6.77 7.95 -11.68
N HIS A 224 -7.37 7.11 -10.83
CA HIS A 224 -8.75 7.30 -10.37
C HIS A 224 -8.94 8.59 -9.56
N HIS A 225 -7.87 9.30 -9.17
CA HIS A 225 -7.96 10.67 -8.63
C HIS A 225 -8.14 11.75 -9.69
N VAL A 226 -7.93 11.45 -10.97
CA VAL A 226 -8.18 12.36 -12.08
C VAL A 226 -9.69 12.51 -12.27
N ALA A 227 -10.20 13.72 -12.20
CA ALA A 227 -11.58 14.07 -12.44
C ALA A 227 -11.70 14.88 -13.75
N GLU A 228 -12.93 15.16 -14.19
CA GLU A 228 -13.19 16.05 -15.31
C GLU A 228 -12.61 17.45 -15.08
N THR A 229 -12.66 17.92 -13.84
CA THR A 229 -12.13 19.21 -13.42
C THR A 229 -11.20 19.03 -12.21
N GLY A 230 -10.38 20.05 -11.91
CA GLY A 230 -9.50 20.06 -10.77
C GLY A 230 -8.01 20.05 -11.14
N ARG A 231 -7.15 19.89 -10.13
CA ARG A 231 -5.69 20.09 -10.29
C ARG A 231 -5.04 19.10 -11.28
N PHE A 232 -5.48 17.86 -11.30
CA PHE A 232 -4.97 16.87 -12.25
C PHE A 232 -5.41 17.20 -13.68
N ALA A 233 -6.69 17.56 -13.88
CA ALA A 233 -7.18 17.95 -15.20
C ALA A 233 -6.41 19.19 -15.70
N GLU A 234 -6.28 20.23 -14.89
CA GLU A 234 -5.53 21.43 -15.23
C GLU A 234 -4.07 21.13 -15.59
N LEU A 235 -3.38 20.26 -14.80
CA LEU A 235 -2.01 19.84 -15.07
C LEU A 235 -1.90 19.19 -16.45
N LEU A 236 -2.77 18.25 -16.74
CA LEU A 236 -2.76 17.49 -17.98
C LEU A 236 -3.15 18.35 -19.18
N ASP A 237 -4.05 19.32 -19.01
CA ASP A 237 -4.45 20.26 -20.06
C ASP A 237 -3.32 21.23 -20.43
N ILE A 238 -2.63 21.80 -19.44
CA ILE A 238 -1.46 22.67 -19.68
C ILE A 238 -0.32 21.91 -20.36
N CYS A 239 -0.20 20.62 -20.08
CA CYS A 239 0.84 19.74 -20.64
C CYS A 239 0.30 18.83 -21.76
N SER A 240 -0.68 19.29 -22.54
CA SER A 240 -1.32 18.49 -23.60
C SER A 240 -0.36 18.01 -24.69
N ASP A 241 0.78 18.69 -24.88
CA ASP A 241 1.82 18.28 -25.83
C ASP A 241 2.68 17.11 -25.32
N ALA A 242 2.66 16.84 -24.01
CA ALA A 242 3.38 15.72 -23.41
C ALA A 242 2.68 14.40 -23.67
N ARG A 243 3.44 13.32 -23.80
CA ARG A 243 2.88 11.97 -23.71
C ARG A 243 2.40 11.72 -22.29
N GLN A 244 1.19 11.18 -22.11
CA GLN A 244 0.53 11.05 -20.83
C GLN A 244 0.06 9.61 -20.59
N PHE A 245 0.44 8.99 -19.49
CA PHE A 245 -0.17 7.71 -19.13
C PHE A 245 -0.57 7.65 -17.68
N GLY A 246 -1.68 6.93 -17.46
CA GLY A 246 -2.24 6.69 -16.15
C GLY A 246 -2.05 5.25 -15.70
N VAL A 247 -1.83 5.04 -14.41
CA VAL A 247 -1.83 3.71 -13.80
C VAL A 247 -2.81 3.66 -12.63
N THR A 248 -3.66 2.63 -12.58
CA THR A 248 -4.64 2.47 -11.52
C THR A 248 -4.95 0.99 -11.25
N ALA A 249 -5.41 0.69 -10.05
CA ALA A 249 -5.98 -0.63 -9.74
C ALA A 249 -7.46 -0.71 -10.09
N THR A 250 -8.15 0.42 -10.07
CA THR A 250 -9.60 0.52 -10.30
C THR A 250 -9.87 1.64 -11.29
N PRO A 251 -10.44 1.35 -12.47
CA PRO A 251 -10.76 2.38 -13.46
C PRO A 251 -12.03 3.17 -13.10
N TRP A 252 -12.78 2.75 -12.09
CA TRP A 252 -14.06 3.35 -11.74
C TRP A 252 -13.96 4.36 -10.59
N ARG A 253 -14.77 5.39 -10.69
CA ARG A 253 -14.97 6.42 -9.67
C ARG A 253 -16.45 6.46 -9.28
N GLY A 254 -16.72 6.82 -8.01
CA GLY A 254 -18.08 6.99 -7.51
C GLY A 254 -18.82 8.22 -8.11
N ASP A 255 -18.10 9.18 -8.69
CA ASP A 255 -18.66 10.40 -9.32
C ASP A 255 -19.02 10.24 -10.80
N LYS A 256 -19.03 9.02 -11.34
CA LYS A 256 -19.34 8.69 -12.75
C LYS A 256 -18.35 9.22 -13.80
N PHE A 257 -17.25 9.88 -13.40
CA PHE A 257 -16.24 10.28 -14.38
C PHE A 257 -15.52 9.06 -14.92
N ASP A 258 -15.56 8.89 -16.23
CA ASP A 258 -14.86 7.81 -16.92
C ASP A 258 -13.44 8.27 -17.31
N ILE A 259 -12.42 7.69 -16.67
CA ILE A 259 -11.02 8.01 -16.96
C ILE A 259 -10.59 7.62 -18.37
N THR A 260 -11.35 6.73 -19.05
CA THR A 260 -11.09 6.36 -20.44
C THR A 260 -11.33 7.52 -21.40
N ALA A 261 -12.20 8.46 -21.04
CA ALA A 261 -12.39 9.70 -21.79
C ALA A 261 -11.10 10.53 -21.90
N ARG A 262 -10.18 10.39 -20.92
CA ARG A 262 -8.92 11.14 -20.88
C ARG A 262 -7.74 10.37 -21.45
N PHE A 263 -7.61 9.08 -21.11
CA PHE A 263 -6.44 8.27 -21.43
C PHE A 263 -6.68 7.25 -22.52
N GLY A 264 -7.91 7.12 -23.02
CA GLY A 264 -8.32 6.07 -23.94
C GLY A 264 -8.67 4.76 -23.21
N GLU A 265 -9.09 3.76 -23.98
CA GLU A 265 -9.31 2.42 -23.47
C GLU A 265 -8.00 1.86 -22.86
N PRO A 266 -8.10 0.99 -21.84
CA PRO A 266 -6.90 0.42 -21.21
C PRO A 266 -6.00 -0.29 -22.22
N SER A 267 -4.75 0.19 -22.38
CA SER A 267 -3.72 -0.47 -23.17
C SER A 267 -3.44 -1.89 -22.69
N PHE A 268 -3.56 -2.08 -21.37
CA PHE A 268 -3.44 -3.40 -20.74
C PHE A 268 -4.30 -3.43 -19.47
N LYS A 269 -4.93 -4.59 -19.24
CA LYS A 269 -5.78 -4.82 -18.07
C LYS A 269 -5.55 -6.22 -17.51
N MET A 270 -5.41 -6.33 -16.18
CA MET A 270 -5.39 -7.61 -15.46
C MET A 270 -6.01 -7.43 -14.07
N GLY A 271 -7.07 -8.16 -13.81
CA GLY A 271 -7.80 -8.18 -12.53
C GLY A 271 -7.15 -9.07 -11.47
N ILE A 272 -7.78 -9.13 -10.29
CA ILE A 272 -7.33 -9.99 -9.19
C ILE A 272 -7.50 -11.47 -9.58
N ALA A 273 -8.66 -11.84 -10.13
CA ALA A 273 -8.96 -13.22 -10.51
C ALA A 273 -7.95 -13.76 -11.53
N GLU A 274 -7.69 -12.97 -12.58
CA GLU A 274 -6.75 -13.33 -13.61
C GLU A 274 -5.31 -13.43 -13.07
N GLY A 275 -4.91 -12.46 -12.20
CA GLY A 275 -3.62 -12.49 -11.53
C GLY A 275 -3.41 -13.69 -10.61
N MET A 276 -4.47 -14.14 -9.91
CA MET A 276 -4.45 -15.35 -9.09
C MET A 276 -4.43 -16.62 -9.94
N ALA A 277 -5.27 -16.69 -10.98
CA ALA A 277 -5.33 -17.83 -11.89
C ALA A 277 -3.99 -18.06 -12.62
N ALA A 278 -3.29 -16.98 -12.96
CA ALA A 278 -1.97 -17.02 -13.58
C ALA A 278 -0.82 -17.24 -12.55
N GLY A 279 -1.10 -17.34 -11.25
CA GLY A 279 -0.10 -17.53 -10.21
C GLY A 279 0.77 -16.29 -9.93
N TYR A 280 0.34 -15.10 -10.31
CA TYR A 280 1.04 -13.83 -10.06
C TYR A 280 0.65 -13.19 -8.73
N LEU A 281 -0.46 -13.60 -8.16
CA LEU A 281 -0.92 -13.21 -6.82
C LEU A 281 -1.04 -14.45 -5.93
N SER A 282 -0.95 -14.26 -4.62
CA SER A 282 -1.13 -15.31 -3.62
C SER A 282 -2.55 -15.86 -3.67
N ALA A 283 -2.70 -17.14 -3.40
CA ALA A 283 -3.99 -17.73 -3.05
C ALA A 283 -4.60 -17.02 -1.83
N VAL A 284 -5.92 -17.05 -1.72
CA VAL A 284 -6.66 -16.42 -0.62
C VAL A 284 -7.56 -17.42 0.07
N ASP A 285 -7.42 -17.56 1.39
CA ASP A 285 -8.38 -18.22 2.28
C ASP A 285 -9.25 -17.12 2.90
N TYR A 286 -10.41 -16.87 2.30
CA TYR A 286 -11.33 -15.81 2.73
C TYR A 286 -12.46 -16.38 3.56
N ARG A 287 -12.63 -15.87 4.77
CA ARG A 287 -13.62 -16.33 5.72
C ARG A 287 -14.48 -15.19 6.18
N ILE A 288 -15.79 -15.31 5.97
CA ILE A 288 -16.79 -14.36 6.42
C ILE A 288 -17.41 -14.92 7.70
N TYR A 289 -17.39 -14.11 8.76
CA TYR A 289 -18.04 -14.41 10.03
C TYR A 289 -19.33 -13.62 10.13
N VAL A 290 -20.44 -14.36 10.27
CA VAL A 290 -21.80 -13.81 10.28
C VAL A 290 -22.55 -14.14 11.56
N ASP A 291 -21.83 -14.52 12.60
CA ASP A 291 -22.38 -14.98 13.88
C ASP A 291 -23.16 -13.93 14.62
N ASN A 292 -22.89 -12.67 14.30
CA ASN A 292 -23.54 -11.50 14.91
C ASN A 292 -24.83 -11.06 14.19
N ILE A 293 -25.36 -11.85 13.26
CA ILE A 293 -26.61 -11.51 12.54
C ILE A 293 -27.80 -12.20 13.18
N ASP A 294 -28.80 -11.42 13.55
CA ASP A 294 -30.12 -11.95 13.94
C ASP A 294 -30.92 -12.34 12.67
N TRP A 295 -30.79 -13.60 12.28
CA TRP A 295 -31.46 -14.16 11.10
C TRP A 295 -33.00 -14.15 11.18
N ASP A 296 -33.58 -14.06 12.39
CA ASP A 296 -35.04 -13.91 12.56
C ASP A 296 -35.51 -12.51 12.21
N ILE A 297 -34.68 -11.49 12.44
CA ILE A 297 -34.93 -10.14 11.97
C ILE A 297 -34.79 -10.08 10.45
N VAL A 298 -33.75 -10.71 9.84
CA VAL A 298 -33.58 -10.77 8.38
C VAL A 298 -34.80 -11.38 7.71
N ARG A 299 -35.32 -12.50 8.24
CA ARG A 299 -36.52 -13.16 7.72
C ARG A 299 -37.79 -12.28 7.81
N ARG A 300 -37.94 -11.52 8.87
CA ARG A 300 -39.05 -10.57 9.05
C ARG A 300 -38.90 -9.33 8.19
N ALA A 301 -37.66 -8.84 8.02
CA ALA A 301 -37.37 -7.65 7.22
C ALA A 301 -37.59 -7.86 5.72
N SER A 302 -37.38 -9.09 5.21
CA SER A 302 -37.61 -9.42 3.80
C SER A 302 -39.07 -9.17 3.32
N SER A 303 -40.00 -9.06 4.25
CA SER A 303 -41.41 -8.83 3.95
C SER A 303 -41.89 -7.36 4.11
N HIS A 304 -41.08 -6.46 4.67
CA HIS A 304 -41.57 -5.12 5.11
C HIS A 304 -40.73 -3.92 4.63
N GLY A 305 -39.67 -4.09 3.84
CA GLY A 305 -38.92 -2.98 3.24
C GLY A 305 -38.28 -2.03 4.27
N TYR A 306 -37.29 -2.51 5.01
CA TYR A 306 -36.49 -1.69 5.93
C TYR A 306 -35.35 -0.95 5.20
N SER A 307 -34.99 0.25 5.69
CA SER A 307 -33.81 0.93 5.21
C SER A 307 -32.51 0.19 5.61
N ILE A 308 -31.44 0.36 4.84
CA ILE A 308 -30.11 -0.21 5.15
C ILE A 308 -29.65 0.19 6.56
N LYS A 309 -29.91 1.43 6.96
CA LYS A 309 -29.55 1.97 8.27
C LYS A 309 -30.29 1.27 9.42
N ASP A 310 -31.60 1.02 9.23
CA ASP A 310 -32.41 0.33 10.23
C ASP A 310 -32.02 -1.14 10.34
N LEU A 311 -31.73 -1.78 9.21
CA LEU A 311 -31.25 -3.16 9.16
C LEU A 311 -29.90 -3.30 9.87
N ASN A 312 -28.93 -2.46 9.56
CA ASN A 312 -27.62 -2.49 10.20
C ASN A 312 -27.72 -2.27 11.72
N ARG A 313 -28.60 -1.39 12.16
CA ARG A 313 -28.81 -1.10 13.59
C ARG A 313 -29.51 -2.24 14.33
N SER A 314 -30.39 -2.98 13.66
CA SER A 314 -31.26 -3.99 14.29
C SER A 314 -30.70 -5.41 14.16
N LEU A 315 -29.87 -5.68 13.14
CA LEU A 315 -29.42 -7.02 12.79
C LEU A 315 -28.10 -7.41 13.43
N PHE A 316 -27.21 -6.44 13.65
CA PHE A 316 -25.88 -6.76 14.14
C PHE A 316 -25.82 -6.61 15.66
N LEU A 317 -25.60 -7.73 16.32
CA LEU A 317 -25.25 -7.74 17.75
C LEU A 317 -23.81 -7.24 17.91
N PRO A 318 -23.49 -6.55 19.01
CA PRO A 318 -22.09 -6.22 19.33
C PRO A 318 -21.26 -7.51 19.34
N GLN A 319 -20.24 -7.55 18.51
CA GLN A 319 -19.35 -8.69 18.46
C GLN A 319 -18.61 -8.81 19.80
N ARG A 320 -18.53 -10.01 20.34
CA ARG A 320 -17.76 -10.23 21.56
C ARG A 320 -16.27 -10.23 21.23
N ASP A 321 -15.51 -9.45 21.95
CA ASP A 321 -14.05 -9.36 21.80
C ASP A 321 -13.37 -10.73 21.88
N GLU A 322 -13.91 -11.64 22.70
CA GLU A 322 -13.42 -13.02 22.86
C GLU A 322 -13.55 -13.84 21.58
N GLU A 323 -14.61 -13.64 20.80
CA GLU A 323 -14.84 -14.33 19.51
C GLU A 323 -13.81 -13.88 18.47
N ILE A 324 -13.54 -12.57 18.40
CA ILE A 324 -12.49 -12.01 17.54
C ILE A 324 -11.13 -12.63 17.86
N VAL A 325 -10.80 -12.69 19.15
CA VAL A 325 -9.53 -13.28 19.64
C VAL A 325 -9.42 -14.75 19.24
N GLU A 326 -10.49 -15.52 19.40
CA GLU A 326 -10.46 -16.96 19.12
C GLU A 326 -10.30 -17.23 17.61
N HIS A 327 -11.08 -16.58 16.75
CA HIS A 327 -10.95 -16.71 15.31
C HIS A 327 -9.59 -16.25 14.79
N LEU A 328 -9.06 -15.15 15.35
CA LEU A 328 -7.72 -14.66 15.00
C LEU A 328 -6.65 -15.66 15.45
N ARG A 329 -6.80 -16.29 16.63
CA ARG A 329 -5.88 -17.32 17.14
C ARG A 329 -5.89 -18.57 16.27
N GLU A 330 -7.07 -19.03 15.83
CA GLU A 330 -7.19 -20.16 14.90
C GLU A 330 -6.46 -19.87 13.58
N ALA A 331 -6.71 -18.71 12.98
CA ALA A 331 -6.07 -18.32 11.74
C ALA A 331 -4.55 -18.11 11.91
N TRP A 332 -4.12 -17.53 13.02
CA TRP A 332 -2.71 -17.34 13.37
C TRP A 332 -1.94 -18.67 13.39
N ARG A 333 -2.47 -19.69 14.09
CA ARG A 333 -1.85 -21.01 14.19
C ARG A 333 -1.73 -21.73 12.86
N ARG A 334 -2.62 -21.42 11.90
CA ARG A 334 -2.62 -22.01 10.56
C ARG A 334 -1.73 -21.25 9.56
N THR A 335 -1.23 -20.09 9.94
CA THR A 335 -0.45 -19.22 9.05
C THR A 335 1.03 -19.42 9.32
N PRO A 336 1.85 -19.82 8.34
CA PRO A 336 3.30 -19.86 8.49
C PRO A 336 3.86 -18.44 8.68
N ASP A 337 4.75 -18.25 9.65
CA ASP A 337 5.37 -16.94 10.01
C ASP A 337 4.36 -15.78 9.96
N PRO A 338 3.31 -15.79 10.81
CA PRO A 338 2.15 -14.93 10.65
C PRO A 338 2.48 -13.45 10.90
N ARG A 339 1.98 -12.60 9.99
CA ARG A 339 2.03 -11.14 10.04
C ARG A 339 0.65 -10.59 9.80
N ALA A 340 0.07 -9.96 10.81
CA ALA A 340 -1.33 -9.57 10.75
C ALA A 340 -1.56 -8.05 10.73
N ILE A 341 -2.55 -7.63 9.94
CA ILE A 341 -3.17 -6.32 10.05
C ILE A 341 -4.64 -6.50 10.38
N VAL A 342 -5.11 -5.77 11.40
CA VAL A 342 -6.51 -5.76 11.83
C VAL A 342 -7.08 -4.37 11.58
N PHE A 343 -8.03 -4.25 10.67
CA PHE A 343 -8.69 -2.99 10.33
C PHE A 343 -9.87 -2.74 11.26
N CYS A 344 -9.78 -1.68 12.05
CA CYS A 344 -10.76 -1.30 13.05
C CYS A 344 -11.61 -0.10 12.62
N GLN A 345 -12.75 0.10 13.27
CA GLN A 345 -13.71 1.14 12.93
C GLN A 345 -13.29 2.53 13.42
N THR A 346 -12.81 2.63 14.67
CA THR A 346 -12.38 3.89 15.30
C THR A 346 -10.99 3.75 15.88
N LYS A 347 -10.36 4.89 16.24
CA LYS A 347 -9.05 4.93 16.90
C LYS A 347 -9.08 4.21 18.23
N GLU A 348 -10.11 4.48 19.03
CA GLU A 348 -10.35 3.87 20.33
C GLU A 348 -10.54 2.35 20.21
N HIS A 349 -11.25 1.90 19.16
CA HIS A 349 -11.42 0.49 18.86
C HIS A 349 -10.07 -0.16 18.51
N ALA A 350 -9.23 0.49 17.69
CA ALA A 350 -7.91 -0.03 17.35
C ALA A 350 -6.99 -0.15 18.57
N GLU A 351 -7.00 0.84 19.46
CA GLU A 351 -6.23 0.80 20.71
C GLU A 351 -6.72 -0.30 21.64
N HIS A 352 -8.04 -0.43 21.78
CA HIS A 352 -8.67 -1.45 22.61
C HIS A 352 -8.32 -2.87 22.13
N ILE A 353 -8.52 -3.16 20.85
CA ILE A 353 -8.21 -4.48 20.26
C ILE A 353 -6.71 -4.80 20.34
N ALA A 354 -5.81 -3.82 20.11
CA ALA A 354 -4.37 -4.05 20.29
C ALA A 354 -4.03 -4.46 21.72
N LYS A 355 -4.58 -3.78 22.70
CA LYS A 355 -4.39 -4.10 24.12
C LYS A 355 -4.95 -5.47 24.46
N LEU A 356 -6.15 -5.77 24.02
CA LEU A 356 -6.79 -7.08 24.23
C LEU A 356 -5.93 -8.21 23.65
N LEU A 357 -5.51 -8.09 22.40
CA LEU A 357 -4.67 -9.10 21.73
C LEU A 357 -3.33 -9.27 22.43
N SER A 358 -2.67 -8.17 22.85
CA SER A 358 -1.37 -8.24 23.53
C SER A 358 -1.41 -8.98 24.88
N THR A 359 -2.57 -9.06 25.49
CA THR A 359 -2.79 -9.78 26.77
C THR A 359 -3.36 -11.18 26.58
N SER A 360 -3.90 -11.50 25.40
CA SER A 360 -4.62 -12.75 25.13
C SER A 360 -3.72 -13.89 24.68
N ASP A 361 -2.55 -13.59 24.11
CA ASP A 361 -1.61 -14.61 23.63
C ASP A 361 -0.17 -14.07 23.65
N SER A 362 0.78 -14.89 24.07
CA SER A 362 2.21 -14.52 24.14
C SER A 362 2.79 -14.21 22.77
N ALA A 363 2.30 -14.84 21.68
CA ALA A 363 2.70 -14.55 20.32
C ALA A 363 2.36 -13.11 19.88
N TRP A 364 1.39 -12.49 20.54
CA TRP A 364 0.93 -11.12 20.29
C TRP A 364 1.36 -10.11 21.34
N ALA A 365 2.23 -10.48 22.28
CA ALA A 365 2.64 -9.60 23.40
C ALA A 365 3.12 -8.21 22.93
N ASN A 366 3.67 -8.11 21.70
CA ASN A 366 4.08 -6.87 21.06
C ASN A 366 3.04 -6.31 20.07
N ALA A 367 1.79 -6.76 20.11
CA ALA A 367 0.74 -6.17 19.27
C ALA A 367 0.65 -4.66 19.50
N SER A 368 0.47 -3.91 18.43
CA SER A 368 0.47 -2.45 18.48
C SER A 368 -0.66 -1.88 17.63
N TYR A 369 -0.98 -0.60 17.85
CA TYR A 369 -1.99 0.09 17.06
C TYR A 369 -1.39 1.23 16.24
N MET A 370 -2.06 1.58 15.13
CA MET A 370 -1.65 2.64 14.23
C MET A 370 -2.85 3.43 13.70
N HIS A 371 -2.83 4.75 13.85
CA HIS A 371 -3.84 5.65 13.30
C HIS A 371 -3.25 7.04 13.02
N SER A 372 -3.97 7.88 12.29
CA SER A 372 -3.53 9.23 11.87
C SER A 372 -3.23 10.18 13.03
N GLY A 373 -3.77 9.94 14.23
CA GLY A 373 -3.50 10.72 15.44
C GLY A 373 -2.13 10.46 16.07
N LEU A 374 -1.42 9.40 15.67
CA LEU A 374 -0.06 9.16 16.16
C LEU A 374 0.93 10.09 15.44
N PRO A 375 1.98 10.58 16.16
CA PRO A 375 3.05 11.34 15.54
C PRO A 375 3.68 10.58 14.35
N PRO A 376 4.04 11.25 13.25
CA PRO A 376 4.62 10.62 12.07
C PRO A 376 5.84 9.74 12.38
N GLN A 377 6.71 10.19 13.28
CA GLN A 377 7.87 9.42 13.74
C GLN A 377 7.47 8.10 14.42
N ARG A 378 6.45 8.12 15.27
CA ARG A 378 5.95 6.91 15.94
C ARG A 378 5.40 5.91 14.93
N ARG A 379 4.66 6.39 13.94
CA ARG A 379 4.15 5.55 12.84
C ARG A 379 5.30 4.91 12.07
N GLN A 380 6.36 5.67 11.76
CA GLN A 380 7.53 5.16 11.05
C GLN A 380 8.28 4.08 11.85
N ILE A 381 8.45 4.28 13.17
CA ILE A 381 9.06 3.28 14.06
C ILE A 381 8.23 1.99 14.05
N LEU A 382 6.92 2.09 14.25
CA LEU A 382 6.02 0.93 14.25
C LEU A 382 6.06 0.16 12.92
N LEU A 383 6.08 0.87 11.78
CA LEU A 383 6.21 0.24 10.47
C LEU A 383 7.54 -0.53 10.33
N ASN A 384 8.63 0.04 10.81
CA ASN A 384 9.93 -0.63 10.78
C ASN A 384 9.96 -1.86 11.70
N GLU A 385 9.44 -1.73 12.93
CA GLU A 385 9.32 -2.86 13.87
C GLU A 385 8.43 -3.99 13.30
N PHE A 386 7.36 -3.63 12.60
CA PHE A 386 6.50 -4.58 11.90
C PHE A 386 7.25 -5.26 10.74
N ARG A 387 8.00 -4.50 9.92
CA ARG A 387 8.84 -5.06 8.85
C ARG A 387 9.91 -6.02 9.39
N LEU A 388 10.49 -5.70 10.54
CA LEU A 388 11.49 -6.54 11.21
C LEU A 388 10.89 -7.76 11.93
N GLY A 389 9.57 -7.82 12.08
CA GLY A 389 8.88 -8.88 12.80
C GLY A 389 8.90 -8.75 14.32
N ARG A 390 9.35 -7.63 14.83
CA ARG A 390 9.34 -7.33 16.27
C ARG A 390 7.95 -7.00 16.77
N VAL A 391 7.11 -6.44 15.90
CA VAL A 391 5.67 -6.27 16.08
C VAL A 391 4.97 -7.24 15.15
N PRO A 392 4.36 -8.30 15.65
CA PRO A 392 3.77 -9.35 14.81
C PRO A 392 2.41 -8.95 14.22
N LEU A 393 1.69 -8.06 14.90
CA LEU A 393 0.33 -7.65 14.58
C LEU A 393 0.12 -6.16 14.81
N ILE A 394 -0.54 -5.49 13.86
CA ILE A 394 -0.95 -4.08 13.98
C ILE A 394 -2.46 -3.97 13.80
N THR A 395 -3.14 -3.34 14.76
CA THR A 395 -4.51 -2.86 14.58
C THR A 395 -4.47 -1.44 14.01
N CYS A 396 -5.37 -1.09 13.10
CA CYS A 396 -5.27 0.22 12.45
C CYS A 396 -6.60 0.81 12.02
N VAL A 397 -6.60 2.15 11.85
CA VAL A 397 -7.70 2.91 11.27
C VAL A 397 -7.13 3.86 10.21
N ASP A 398 -7.59 3.72 8.96
CA ASP A 398 -7.33 4.59 7.80
C ASP A 398 -5.84 4.87 7.45
N VAL A 399 -4.90 4.18 8.07
CA VAL A 399 -3.45 4.42 7.87
C VAL A 399 -2.86 3.60 6.74
N PHE A 400 -3.46 2.45 6.45
CA PHE A 400 -3.01 1.54 5.38
C PHE A 400 -3.87 1.64 4.12
N ASN A 401 -4.68 2.68 3.96
CA ASN A 401 -5.54 2.85 2.81
C ASN A 401 -4.74 3.18 1.54
N GLU A 402 -3.80 4.11 1.63
CA GLU A 402 -2.98 4.55 0.50
C GLU A 402 -1.53 4.83 0.93
N GLY A 403 -0.58 4.51 0.07
CA GLY A 403 0.80 5.00 0.18
C GLY A 403 1.72 4.37 1.21
N VAL A 404 1.29 3.40 2.02
CA VAL A 404 2.19 2.74 2.95
C VAL A 404 2.65 1.40 2.37
N ASP A 405 3.94 1.26 2.11
CA ASP A 405 4.53 -0.02 1.71
C ASP A 405 4.57 -0.95 2.92
N VAL A 406 3.59 -1.84 3.00
CA VAL A 406 3.53 -2.89 4.04
C VAL A 406 4.02 -4.18 3.42
N PRO A 407 5.18 -4.69 3.85
CA PRO A 407 5.68 -5.96 3.37
C PRO A 407 4.94 -7.14 4.03
N ASP A 408 4.87 -8.23 3.32
CA ASP A 408 4.69 -9.62 3.80
C ASP A 408 3.56 -9.88 4.79
N VAL A 409 2.40 -9.20 4.61
CA VAL A 409 1.18 -9.51 5.35
C VAL A 409 0.56 -10.78 4.78
N ASN A 410 0.31 -11.76 5.62
CA ASN A 410 -0.34 -13.01 5.26
C ASN A 410 -1.62 -13.30 6.06
N LEU A 411 -2.00 -12.39 6.97
CA LEU A 411 -3.24 -12.44 7.72
C LEU A 411 -3.87 -11.04 7.79
N ILE A 412 -5.11 -10.90 7.37
CA ILE A 412 -5.88 -9.66 7.43
C ILE A 412 -7.19 -9.93 8.16
N ALA A 413 -7.56 -9.07 9.10
CA ALA A 413 -8.87 -9.08 9.72
C ALA A 413 -9.59 -7.74 9.52
N PHE A 414 -10.85 -7.79 9.10
CA PHE A 414 -11.72 -6.64 8.96
C PHE A 414 -12.74 -6.63 10.10
N LEU A 415 -12.57 -5.71 11.06
CA LEU A 415 -13.52 -5.44 12.15
C LEU A 415 -14.34 -4.18 11.85
N ARG A 416 -14.38 -3.75 10.61
CA ARG A 416 -15.10 -2.57 10.15
C ARG A 416 -15.79 -2.84 8.83
N VAL A 417 -16.88 -2.13 8.61
CA VAL A 417 -17.43 -2.00 7.28
C VAL A 417 -16.50 -1.10 6.45
N THR A 418 -15.96 -1.64 5.38
CA THR A 418 -15.26 -0.85 4.39
C THR A 418 -16.27 -0.57 3.26
N HIS A 419 -16.94 0.58 3.32
CA HIS A 419 -17.92 0.98 2.31
C HIS A 419 -17.27 1.31 0.96
N SER A 420 -16.01 1.70 0.95
CA SER A 420 -15.29 1.99 -0.28
C SER A 420 -14.64 0.73 -0.83
N ARG A 421 -15.15 0.26 -1.97
CA ARG A 421 -14.56 -0.78 -2.80
C ARG A 421 -13.06 -0.58 -3.02
N ARG A 422 -12.67 0.66 -3.32
CA ARG A 422 -11.29 1.05 -3.55
C ARG A 422 -10.41 0.77 -2.33
N ILE A 423 -10.87 1.18 -1.16
CA ILE A 423 -10.16 0.97 0.11
C ILE A 423 -10.02 -0.53 0.39
N PHE A 424 -11.08 -1.31 0.20
CA PHE A 424 -11.05 -2.76 0.39
C PHE A 424 -10.03 -3.44 -0.54
N VAL A 425 -10.06 -3.13 -1.85
CA VAL A 425 -9.12 -3.67 -2.84
C VAL A 425 -7.68 -3.28 -2.52
N GLN A 426 -7.45 -2.05 -2.10
CA GLN A 426 -6.11 -1.59 -1.71
C GLN A 426 -5.59 -2.28 -0.44
N GLN A 427 -6.45 -2.46 0.56
CA GLN A 427 -6.12 -3.15 1.82
C GLN A 427 -5.81 -4.62 1.55
N LEU A 428 -6.66 -5.30 0.80
CA LEU A 428 -6.49 -6.70 0.44
C LEU A 428 -5.26 -6.91 -0.45
N GLY A 429 -5.06 -6.06 -1.44
CA GLY A 429 -3.95 -6.14 -2.39
C GLY A 429 -2.56 -6.08 -1.75
N ARG A 430 -2.46 -5.57 -0.53
CA ARG A 430 -1.21 -5.61 0.24
C ARG A 430 -0.84 -7.03 0.65
N GLY A 431 -1.83 -7.83 0.99
CA GLY A 431 -1.66 -9.24 1.30
C GLY A 431 -1.62 -10.16 0.08
N LEU A 432 -1.97 -9.68 -1.12
CA LEU A 432 -1.96 -10.54 -2.32
C LEU A 432 -0.57 -10.71 -2.95
N ARG A 433 0.43 -9.94 -2.54
CA ARG A 433 1.80 -10.08 -3.07
C ARG A 433 2.38 -11.45 -2.73
N LEU A 434 3.04 -12.05 -3.72
CA LEU A 434 3.82 -13.24 -3.48
C LEU A 434 5.06 -12.91 -2.65
N SER A 435 5.31 -13.69 -1.61
CA SER A 435 6.55 -13.64 -0.83
C SER A 435 7.05 -15.04 -0.49
N PRO A 436 8.36 -15.23 -0.32
CA PRO A 436 8.92 -16.53 0.03
C PRO A 436 8.30 -17.09 1.32
N GLY A 437 7.89 -18.35 1.31
CA GLY A 437 7.30 -19.02 2.48
C GLY A 437 5.82 -18.71 2.73
N LYS A 438 5.20 -17.86 1.91
CA LYS A 438 3.77 -17.58 2.01
C LYS A 438 2.96 -18.55 1.15
N ASP A 439 2.10 -19.33 1.79
CA ASP A 439 1.19 -20.27 1.14
C ASP A 439 -0.06 -19.58 0.59
N ALA A 440 -0.69 -18.74 1.41
CA ALA A 440 -1.89 -17.99 1.07
C ALA A 440 -2.01 -16.71 1.91
N LEU A 441 -2.86 -15.79 1.47
CA LEU A 441 -3.38 -14.71 2.30
C LEU A 441 -4.64 -15.21 3.03
N ARG A 442 -4.65 -15.15 4.35
CA ARG A 442 -5.85 -15.44 5.14
C ARG A 442 -6.58 -14.17 5.48
N VAL A 443 -7.87 -14.14 5.18
CA VAL A 443 -8.73 -12.99 5.42
C VAL A 443 -9.88 -13.38 6.33
N LEU A 444 -9.98 -12.70 7.46
CA LEU A 444 -11.09 -12.82 8.40
C LEU A 444 -11.96 -11.57 8.24
N ASP A 445 -13.16 -11.74 7.74
CA ASP A 445 -14.09 -10.64 7.53
C ASP A 445 -15.28 -10.78 8.49
N PHE A 446 -15.25 -9.96 9.52
CA PHE A 446 -16.34 -9.87 10.49
C PHE A 446 -17.40 -8.90 9.96
N VAL A 447 -18.45 -9.46 9.38
CA VAL A 447 -19.49 -8.69 8.70
C VAL A 447 -20.27 -7.85 9.69
N THR A 448 -20.30 -6.55 9.45
CA THR A 448 -21.05 -5.56 10.23
C THR A 448 -22.01 -4.72 9.37
N ASP A 449 -22.26 -5.13 8.11
CA ASP A 449 -23.15 -4.44 7.18
C ASP A 449 -23.94 -5.43 6.34
N ILE A 450 -25.26 -5.24 6.30
CA ILE A 450 -26.19 -6.09 5.58
C ILE A 450 -25.96 -6.10 4.05
N ARG A 451 -25.39 -5.01 3.50
CA ARG A 451 -25.03 -4.92 2.07
C ARG A 451 -24.03 -6.00 1.67
N ARG A 452 -23.08 -6.33 2.55
CA ARG A 452 -22.10 -7.41 2.33
C ARG A 452 -22.78 -8.78 2.34
N VAL A 453 -23.74 -8.98 3.23
CA VAL A 453 -24.53 -10.22 3.28
C VAL A 453 -25.35 -10.38 2.00
N ALA A 454 -26.03 -9.32 1.56
CA ALA A 454 -26.83 -9.32 0.33
C ALA A 454 -25.96 -9.62 -0.90
N ALA A 455 -24.83 -8.96 -1.06
CA ALA A 455 -23.88 -9.19 -2.16
C ALA A 455 -23.35 -10.64 -2.18
N THR A 456 -23.08 -11.22 -1.02
CA THR A 456 -22.63 -12.63 -0.90
C THR A 456 -23.74 -13.62 -1.32
N LEU A 457 -25.00 -13.32 -0.98
CA LEU A 457 -26.14 -14.17 -1.35
C LEU A 457 -26.47 -14.06 -2.86
N ASP A 458 -26.41 -12.88 -3.43
CA ASP A 458 -26.62 -12.67 -4.88
C ASP A 458 -25.54 -13.35 -5.71
N LEU A 459 -24.29 -13.28 -5.26
CA LEU A 459 -23.19 -13.98 -5.91
C LEU A 459 -23.41 -15.50 -5.89
N ARG A 460 -23.82 -16.07 -4.75
CA ARG A 460 -24.17 -17.48 -4.66
C ARG A 460 -25.15 -17.90 -5.74
N ARG A 461 -26.21 -17.11 -5.96
CA ARG A 461 -27.22 -17.38 -7.00
C ARG A 461 -26.65 -17.35 -8.41
N THR A 462 -25.81 -16.35 -8.70
CA THR A 462 -25.17 -16.23 -10.01
C THR A 462 -24.28 -17.45 -10.30
N LEU A 463 -23.53 -17.92 -9.31
CA LEU A 463 -22.65 -19.08 -9.42
C LEU A 463 -23.43 -20.41 -9.48
N GLU A 464 -24.56 -20.53 -8.77
CA GLU A 464 -25.46 -21.70 -8.85
C GLU A 464 -26.20 -21.76 -10.21
N ALA A 465 -26.45 -20.63 -10.85
CA ALA A 465 -27.09 -20.55 -12.17
C ALA A 465 -26.14 -20.91 -13.33
N GLU A 466 -24.82 -20.82 -13.14
CA GLU A 466 -23.80 -21.12 -14.15
C GLU A 466 -23.35 -22.61 -14.16
N GLU A 467 -24.05 -23.53 -13.48
CA GLU A 467 -23.76 -24.98 -13.43
C GLU A 467 -22.29 -25.34 -13.21
N THR A 468 -21.57 -24.55 -12.44
CA THR A 468 -20.18 -24.87 -12.10
C THR A 468 -20.16 -25.93 -11.00
N GLU A 469 -19.96 -27.19 -11.37
CA GLU A 469 -19.96 -28.41 -10.50
C GLU A 469 -18.98 -28.38 -9.32
N HIS A 470 -18.21 -27.31 -9.13
CA HIS A 470 -17.12 -27.21 -8.16
C HIS A 470 -17.36 -26.26 -6.99
N LEU A 471 -18.54 -25.63 -6.90
CA LEU A 471 -18.89 -24.74 -5.81
C LEU A 471 -19.82 -25.41 -4.81
N LYS A 472 -19.27 -26.18 -3.90
CA LYS A 472 -20.01 -26.58 -2.69
C LYS A 472 -19.86 -25.48 -1.65
N LEU A 473 -20.74 -24.47 -1.70
CA LEU A 473 -20.97 -23.60 -0.57
C LEU A 473 -21.65 -24.44 0.52
N ARG A 474 -20.89 -24.92 1.48
CA ARG A 474 -21.48 -25.45 2.71
C ARG A 474 -21.70 -24.27 3.65
N MET A 475 -22.95 -23.93 3.90
CA MET A 475 -23.36 -23.15 5.07
C MET A 475 -23.53 -24.15 6.23
N PRO A 476 -22.60 -24.26 7.15
CA PRO A 476 -22.85 -25.00 8.39
C PRO A 476 -23.89 -24.24 9.20
N HIS A 477 -24.61 -24.93 10.08
CA HIS A 477 -25.61 -24.35 10.99
C HIS A 477 -25.08 -23.28 11.97
N ALA A 478 -23.85 -22.86 11.86
CA ALA A 478 -23.24 -21.77 12.61
C ALA A 478 -22.18 -21.09 11.72
N SER A 479 -22.41 -19.85 11.41
CA SER A 479 -21.42 -18.79 11.52
C SER A 479 -20.30 -18.60 10.49
N ARG A 480 -19.99 -19.50 9.53
CA ARG A 480 -18.78 -19.38 8.71
C ARG A 480 -19.02 -19.74 7.25
N ILE A 481 -18.73 -18.83 6.33
CA ILE A 481 -18.69 -19.08 4.88
C ILE A 481 -17.23 -19.22 4.47
N GLU A 482 -16.85 -20.40 3.95
CA GLU A 482 -15.54 -20.67 3.40
C GLU A 482 -15.60 -20.74 1.87
N PHE A 483 -14.64 -20.11 1.19
CA PHE A 483 -14.51 -20.15 -0.25
C PHE A 483 -13.27 -20.96 -0.66
N SER A 484 -13.36 -21.73 -1.74
CA SER A 484 -12.22 -22.45 -2.30
C SER A 484 -11.38 -21.56 -3.25
N ASP A 485 -10.09 -21.84 -3.36
CA ASP A 485 -9.08 -21.02 -4.04
C ASP A 485 -9.43 -20.50 -5.44
N LYS A 486 -10.07 -21.31 -6.28
CA LYS A 486 -10.36 -20.94 -7.67
C LYS A 486 -11.52 -19.96 -7.84
N THR A 487 -12.41 -19.92 -6.87
CA THR A 487 -13.64 -19.12 -6.93
C THR A 487 -13.48 -17.76 -6.31
N ILE A 488 -12.51 -17.59 -5.41
CA ILE A 488 -12.29 -16.36 -4.67
C ILE A 488 -11.92 -15.21 -5.60
N GLY A 489 -11.09 -15.47 -6.61
CA GLY A 489 -10.73 -14.43 -7.59
C GLY A 489 -11.94 -13.91 -8.35
N THR A 490 -12.81 -14.80 -8.83
CA THR A 490 -14.07 -14.44 -9.50
C THR A 490 -15.03 -13.73 -8.53
N LEU A 491 -15.15 -14.23 -7.29
CA LEU A 491 -15.90 -13.60 -6.21
C LEU A 491 -15.44 -12.18 -5.97
N MET A 492 -14.14 -11.97 -5.87
CA MET A 492 -13.56 -10.66 -5.61
C MET A 492 -13.77 -9.71 -6.78
N ASP A 493 -13.66 -10.17 -8.03
CA ASP A 493 -13.92 -9.34 -9.20
C ASP A 493 -15.43 -9.02 -9.35
N HIS A 494 -16.34 -9.96 -9.04
CA HIS A 494 -17.77 -9.68 -8.97
C HIS A 494 -18.11 -8.75 -7.81
N TRP A 495 -17.60 -9.02 -6.64
CA TRP A 495 -17.78 -8.14 -5.47
C TRP A 495 -17.25 -6.74 -5.70
N ILE A 496 -16.17 -6.66 -6.44
CA ILE A 496 -15.61 -5.42 -6.92
C ILE A 496 -16.56 -4.74 -7.92
N ARG A 497 -17.35 -5.39 -8.73
CA ARG A 497 -18.34 -4.79 -9.64
C ARG A 497 -19.62 -4.38 -8.91
N ASP A 498 -20.18 -5.27 -8.11
CA ASP A 498 -21.50 -5.09 -7.50
C ASP A 498 -21.47 -4.11 -6.31
N ALA A 499 -20.34 -4.01 -5.60
CA ALA A 499 -20.17 -2.99 -4.58
C ALA A 499 -20.23 -1.55 -5.13
N ALA A 500 -19.96 -1.33 -6.43
CA ALA A 500 -20.13 -0.02 -7.05
C ALA A 500 -21.60 0.41 -7.11
N ASP A 501 -22.51 -0.53 -7.36
CA ASP A 501 -23.95 -0.25 -7.40
C ASP A 501 -24.53 -0.06 -6.00
N LEU A 502 -23.96 -0.74 -4.99
CA LEU A 502 -24.35 -0.62 -3.59
C LEU A 502 -23.74 0.60 -2.88
N GLU A 503 -22.53 1.06 -3.28
CA GLU A 503 -21.93 2.29 -2.76
C GLU A 503 -22.71 3.55 -3.15
N THR A 504 -23.41 3.51 -4.29
CA THR A 504 -24.28 4.60 -4.74
C THR A 504 -25.66 4.58 -4.10
N ALA A 505 -26.02 3.49 -3.43
CA ALA A 505 -27.27 3.40 -2.69
C ALA A 505 -27.17 4.22 -1.40
N ALA A 506 -27.98 5.25 -1.29
CA ALA A 506 -28.11 6.03 -0.06
C ALA A 506 -28.56 5.12 1.10
N ASP A 507 -28.17 5.45 2.33
CA ASP A 507 -28.54 4.70 3.55
C ASP A 507 -30.07 4.54 3.74
N GLU A 508 -30.86 5.30 2.99
CA GLU A 508 -32.31 5.28 2.99
C GLU A 508 -32.93 4.34 1.93
N VAL A 509 -32.09 3.70 1.08
CA VAL A 509 -32.58 2.76 0.07
C VAL A 509 -33.10 1.48 0.73
N HIS A 510 -34.30 1.04 0.32
CA HIS A 510 -34.89 -0.20 0.78
C HIS A 510 -34.28 -1.39 0.01
N LEU A 511 -33.64 -2.30 0.71
CA LEU A 511 -33.15 -3.56 0.14
C LEU A 511 -34.28 -4.58 0.06
N GLN A 512 -34.45 -5.19 -1.11
CA GLN A 512 -35.28 -6.40 -1.25
C GLN A 512 -34.37 -7.60 -1.08
N PHE A 513 -34.56 -8.36 -0.02
CA PHE A 513 -33.81 -9.61 0.18
C PHE A 513 -34.39 -10.70 -0.71
N PRO A 514 -33.56 -11.53 -1.27
CA PRO A 514 -33.96 -12.75 -1.92
C PRO A 514 -34.70 -13.67 -0.94
N ASP A 515 -35.65 -14.47 -1.46
CA ASP A 515 -36.41 -15.45 -0.67
C ASP A 515 -35.43 -16.44 0.01
N THR A 516 -35.43 -16.46 1.32
CA THR A 516 -34.57 -17.32 2.15
C THR A 516 -35.09 -18.76 2.30
N LYS A 517 -36.16 -19.15 1.55
CA LYS A 517 -36.69 -20.51 1.52
C LYS A 517 -35.70 -21.45 0.87
N GLY A 518 -34.76 -21.94 1.60
CA GLY A 518 -33.72 -22.89 1.13
C GLY A 518 -32.41 -22.78 1.91
N ILE A 519 -32.35 -21.90 2.89
CA ILE A 519 -31.26 -21.83 3.86
C ILE A 519 -31.71 -22.62 5.10
N GLN A 520 -31.69 -23.93 5.03
CA GLN A 520 -31.74 -24.87 6.16
C GLN A 520 -30.48 -25.71 6.20
#